data_2846e749656a53205d89fcd845c3d269
#
_entry.id   2846e749656a53205d89fcd845c3d269
#
_cell.length_a   1.000
_cell.length_b   1.000
_cell.length_c   1.000
_cell.angle_alpha   90.00
_cell.angle_beta   90.00
_cell.angle_gamma   90.00
#
_symmetry.space_group_name_H-M   'P 1'
#
loop_
_entity.id
_entity.type
_entity.pdbx_description
1 polymer ?
#
loop_
_entity_poly.entity_id
_entity_poly.type
_entity_poly.pdbx_seq_one_letter_code
_entity_poly.pdbx_strand_id
1 'polypeptide(L)'
;PCAKSLKARPEKRCWRKFPAKTPLNPFTGPVPRKGQDLQARISITFDEAFFGTKKKIKLKKYVKCKDCSGTGAEPGSTKKTCPVCNGTGQIRRQTQTPFGMMANVTTCDNCGGTGEINEKPCHTCGGTGKTRKDVTIEVNIPAGVDDGSVINVRGQGNPGENGGPDGNLFVIVSVAPHKLFKRNNLDLELEIPITFAQAALGADVVIPTMEEKVSYKVPAGTQPGTVFRLKGKGVKSPNTGITGDLYVKVVLEVPRNLTESQKKLIQEFEDGSTAEMYTKKKSFGEIVRELFTDAEKKAERKKKKKK
;
A
#
# COMPACT_ATOMS: atom_id res chain seq x y z
N PRO A 1 49.50 15.00 12.84
CA PRO A 1 50.21 16.24 13.08
C PRO A 1 51.55 16.20 12.35
N CYS A 2 51.57 16.79 11.18
CA CYS A 2 52.84 17.20 10.55
C CYS A 2 52.51 18.43 9.73
N ALA A 3 52.80 19.55 10.31
CA ALA A 3 52.90 20.82 9.62
C ALA A 3 54.35 21.13 9.35
N LYS A 4 54.60 21.82 8.22
CA LYS A 4 55.73 22.66 7.83
C LYS A 4 56.98 22.00 7.26
N SER A 5 57.23 22.13 5.96
CA SER A 5 58.11 23.22 5.50
C SER A 5 58.15 23.24 3.94
N LEU A 6 57.96 24.44 3.42
CA LEU A 6 58.19 24.87 2.05
C LEU A 6 59.66 24.75 1.66
N LYS A 7 59.96 24.07 0.53
CA LYS A 7 60.96 24.58 -0.44
C LYS A 7 60.85 23.85 -1.77
N ALA A 8 60.60 24.61 -2.77
CA ALA A 8 60.45 24.21 -4.18
C ALA A 8 61.74 23.63 -4.77
N ARG A 9 61.58 22.58 -5.58
CA ARG A 9 62.44 22.26 -6.76
C ARG A 9 61.75 21.28 -7.71
N PRO A 10 62.16 21.23 -8.98
CA PRO A 10 61.24 21.06 -10.09
C PRO A 10 61.01 19.61 -10.51
N GLU A 11 59.90 19.46 -11.20
CA GLU A 11 59.35 18.32 -11.90
C GLU A 11 60.38 17.37 -12.56
N LYS A 12 60.46 16.16 -12.07
CA LYS A 12 60.76 15.00 -12.93
C LYS A 12 59.51 14.16 -12.99
N ARG A 13 58.75 14.29 -14.09
CA ARG A 13 57.64 13.42 -14.42
C ARG A 13 58.12 11.98 -14.49
N CYS A 14 57.85 11.23 -13.47
CA CYS A 14 58.05 9.80 -13.47
C CYS A 14 56.89 9.17 -14.25
N TRP A 15 56.93 9.20 -15.56
CA TRP A 15 56.14 8.38 -16.44
C TRP A 15 56.57 6.93 -16.24
N ARG A 16 56.01 6.26 -15.22
CA ARG A 16 55.97 4.80 -15.22
C ARG A 16 55.16 4.40 -16.45
N LYS A 17 55.87 3.83 -17.42
CA LYS A 17 55.26 3.08 -18.51
C LYS A 17 54.41 1.97 -17.87
N PHE A 18 53.14 2.22 -17.73
CA PHE A 18 52.19 1.15 -17.53
C PHE A 18 52.24 0.32 -18.83
N PRO A 19 52.50 -0.99 -18.75
CA PRO A 19 52.34 -1.84 -19.90
C PRO A 19 50.88 -1.65 -20.33
N ALA A 20 50.67 -1.33 -21.59
CA ALA A 20 49.34 -1.30 -22.19
C ALA A 20 48.77 -2.72 -22.10
N LYS A 21 48.18 -3.05 -20.93
CA LYS A 21 47.22 -4.14 -20.85
C LYS A 21 46.09 -3.71 -21.75
N THR A 22 45.98 -4.32 -22.91
CA THR A 22 44.80 -4.33 -23.74
C THR A 22 43.60 -4.35 -22.79
N PRO A 23 42.65 -3.41 -22.91
CA PRO A 23 41.46 -3.48 -22.08
C PRO A 23 40.81 -4.83 -22.39
N LEU A 24 40.96 -5.77 -21.46
CA LEU A 24 40.13 -6.96 -21.42
C LEU A 24 38.68 -6.43 -21.44
N ASN A 25 38.04 -6.63 -22.59
CA ASN A 25 36.65 -6.25 -22.78
C ASN A 25 35.86 -7.07 -21.76
N PRO A 26 35.35 -6.49 -20.65
CA PRO A 26 34.78 -7.27 -19.55
C PRO A 26 33.43 -7.93 -19.92
N PHE A 27 33.02 -7.86 -21.19
CA PHE A 27 31.74 -8.33 -21.70
C PHE A 27 31.90 -9.39 -22.82
N THR A 28 32.71 -10.41 -22.58
CA THR A 28 32.83 -11.55 -23.50
C THR A 28 31.95 -12.74 -23.13
N GLY A 29 30.79 -12.52 -22.51
CA GLY A 29 29.87 -13.57 -22.15
C GLY A 29 28.39 -13.12 -22.19
N PRO A 30 27.46 -14.08 -22.13
CA PRO A 30 26.05 -13.77 -22.08
C PRO A 30 25.75 -12.89 -20.85
N VAL A 31 25.11 -11.76 -21.09
CA VAL A 31 24.78 -10.80 -20.01
C VAL A 31 23.70 -11.38 -19.11
N PRO A 32 23.95 -11.52 -17.79
CA PRO A 32 22.92 -11.96 -16.84
C PRO A 32 21.74 -11.00 -16.83
N ARG A 33 20.53 -11.50 -17.00
CA ARG A 33 19.31 -10.71 -16.98
C ARG A 33 18.46 -11.13 -15.80
N LYS A 34 18.00 -10.14 -15.02
CA LYS A 34 17.03 -10.36 -13.94
C LYS A 34 15.72 -10.92 -14.53
N GLY A 35 15.10 -11.89 -13.83
CA GLY A 35 13.79 -12.40 -14.17
C GLY A 35 12.72 -11.33 -14.06
N GLN A 36 11.61 -11.53 -14.78
CA GLN A 36 10.48 -10.64 -14.72
C GLN A 36 9.83 -10.66 -13.34
N ASP A 37 9.50 -9.49 -12.83
CA ASP A 37 8.74 -9.34 -11.61
C ASP A 37 7.27 -9.73 -11.86
N LEU A 38 6.64 -10.32 -10.85
CA LEU A 38 5.24 -10.73 -10.90
C LEU A 38 4.41 -9.87 -9.96
N GLN A 39 3.13 -9.71 -10.29
CA GLN A 39 2.15 -9.06 -9.44
C GLN A 39 1.02 -10.00 -9.12
N ALA A 40 0.59 -10.01 -7.85
CA ALA A 40 -0.58 -10.74 -7.38
C ALA A 40 -1.42 -9.85 -6.48
N ARG A 41 -2.73 -10.07 -6.46
CA ARG A 41 -3.64 -9.40 -5.52
C ARG A 41 -4.12 -10.43 -4.50
N ILE A 42 -4.24 -9.98 -3.26
CA ILE A 42 -4.78 -10.79 -2.17
C ILE A 42 -5.80 -9.97 -1.40
N SER A 43 -6.95 -10.57 -1.14
CA SER A 43 -7.97 -9.97 -0.27
C SER A 43 -7.81 -10.53 1.14
N ILE A 44 -7.81 -9.64 2.11
CA ILE A 44 -7.75 -9.96 3.54
C ILE A 44 -8.89 -9.29 4.27
N THR A 45 -9.26 -9.83 5.43
CA THR A 45 -10.23 -9.20 6.32
C THR A 45 -9.58 -8.03 7.06
N PHE A 46 -10.41 -7.18 7.63
CA PHE A 46 -9.94 -6.05 8.44
C PHE A 46 -9.15 -6.53 9.66
N ASP A 47 -9.62 -7.60 10.32
CA ASP A 47 -8.94 -8.21 11.47
C ASP A 47 -7.56 -8.73 11.10
N GLU A 48 -7.45 -9.42 9.95
CA GLU A 48 -6.17 -9.90 9.43
C GLU A 48 -5.20 -8.75 9.09
N ALA A 49 -5.73 -7.60 8.63
CA ALA A 49 -4.92 -6.41 8.39
C ALA A 49 -4.46 -5.76 9.69
N PHE A 50 -5.30 -5.80 10.73
CA PHE A 50 -5.00 -5.23 12.04
C PHE A 50 -3.93 -6.03 12.80
N PHE A 51 -4.12 -7.35 12.93
CA PHE A 51 -3.23 -8.22 13.69
C PHE A 51 -2.03 -8.72 12.89
N GLY A 52 -2.11 -8.64 11.56
CA GLY A 52 -1.17 -9.30 10.66
C GLY A 52 -1.46 -10.79 10.50
N THR A 53 -1.05 -11.35 9.38
CA THR A 53 -1.31 -12.76 9.07
C THR A 53 -0.31 -13.32 8.06
N LYS A 54 -0.23 -14.65 7.99
CA LYS A 54 0.49 -15.35 6.95
C LYS A 54 -0.49 -16.03 6.01
N LYS A 55 -0.47 -15.63 4.74
CA LYS A 55 -1.35 -16.23 3.72
C LYS A 55 -0.57 -16.92 2.62
N LYS A 56 -1.13 -18.03 2.15
CA LYS A 56 -0.60 -18.80 1.03
C LYS A 56 -1.31 -18.38 -0.24
N ILE A 57 -0.54 -17.91 -1.22
CA ILE A 57 -1.04 -17.52 -2.55
C ILE A 57 -0.62 -18.57 -3.55
N LYS A 58 -1.58 -19.07 -4.33
CA LYS A 58 -1.31 -19.93 -5.49
C LYS A 58 -1.21 -19.05 -6.72
N LEU A 59 -0.08 -19.10 -7.41
CA LEU A 59 0.13 -18.38 -8.65
C LEU A 59 0.84 -19.23 -9.70
N LYS A 60 0.54 -18.94 -10.96
CA LYS A 60 1.20 -19.57 -12.10
C LYS A 60 2.43 -18.78 -12.47
N LYS A 61 3.61 -19.32 -12.23
CA LYS A 61 4.89 -18.70 -12.62
C LYS A 61 5.76 -19.64 -13.43
N TYR A 62 6.70 -19.07 -14.14
CA TYR A 62 7.76 -19.85 -14.74
C TYR A 62 8.73 -20.30 -13.63
N VAL A 63 9.15 -21.56 -13.72
CA VAL A 63 10.18 -22.15 -12.87
C VAL A 63 11.25 -22.76 -13.77
N LYS A 64 12.46 -22.90 -13.27
CA LYS A 64 13.50 -23.61 -14.00
C LYS A 64 13.03 -25.03 -14.34
N CYS A 65 13.22 -25.44 -15.58
CA CYS A 65 12.86 -26.79 -16.00
C CYS A 65 13.64 -27.80 -15.17
N LYS A 66 12.95 -28.82 -14.63
CA LYS A 66 13.60 -29.84 -13.77
C LYS A 66 14.57 -30.70 -14.55
N ASP A 67 14.22 -31.03 -15.81
CA ASP A 67 14.98 -31.98 -16.63
C ASP A 67 16.28 -31.40 -17.15
N CYS A 68 16.25 -30.15 -17.60
CA CYS A 68 17.45 -29.47 -18.09
C CYS A 68 18.05 -28.46 -17.10
N SER A 69 17.52 -28.35 -15.88
CA SER A 69 18.00 -27.42 -14.84
C SER A 69 18.13 -25.96 -15.30
N GLY A 70 17.31 -25.56 -16.29
CA GLY A 70 17.28 -24.22 -16.85
C GLY A 70 18.20 -24.00 -18.07
N THR A 71 18.91 -25.00 -18.55
CA THR A 71 19.81 -24.87 -19.69
C THR A 71 19.10 -24.82 -21.04
N GLY A 72 17.89 -25.38 -21.13
CA GLY A 72 17.13 -25.52 -22.37
C GLY A 72 17.63 -26.64 -23.30
N ALA A 73 18.74 -27.28 -22.97
CA ALA A 73 19.31 -28.41 -23.71
C ALA A 73 18.89 -29.74 -23.12
N GLU A 74 18.80 -30.76 -23.93
CA GLU A 74 18.58 -32.12 -23.45
C GLU A 74 19.75 -32.58 -22.57
N PRO A 75 19.51 -33.31 -21.45
CA PRO A 75 20.58 -33.83 -20.61
C PRO A 75 21.56 -34.68 -21.43
N GLY A 76 22.86 -34.32 -21.36
CA GLY A 76 23.92 -34.99 -22.13
C GLY A 76 24.17 -34.42 -23.54
N SER A 77 23.38 -33.44 -24.01
CA SER A 77 23.64 -32.77 -25.27
C SER A 77 24.71 -31.68 -25.13
N THR A 78 25.55 -31.52 -26.18
CA THR A 78 26.54 -30.45 -26.22
C THR A 78 25.91 -29.13 -26.67
N LYS A 79 26.37 -28.04 -26.08
CA LYS A 79 26.02 -26.68 -26.50
C LYS A 79 27.09 -26.20 -27.49
N LYS A 80 26.67 -25.63 -28.61
CA LYS A 80 27.58 -24.98 -29.58
C LYS A 80 27.58 -23.49 -29.43
N THR A 81 28.73 -22.87 -29.55
CA THR A 81 28.86 -21.42 -29.58
C THR A 81 28.09 -20.86 -30.78
N CYS A 82 27.30 -19.84 -30.56
CA CYS A 82 26.52 -19.20 -31.61
C CYS A 82 27.44 -18.59 -32.68
N PRO A 83 27.34 -19.00 -33.94
CA PRO A 83 28.22 -18.51 -35.01
C PRO A 83 27.98 -17.04 -35.39
N VAL A 84 26.78 -16.51 -35.06
CA VAL A 84 26.40 -15.12 -35.39
C VAL A 84 27.02 -14.11 -34.43
N CYS A 85 27.07 -14.42 -33.17
CA CYS A 85 27.61 -13.53 -32.14
C CYS A 85 28.92 -14.01 -31.52
N ASN A 86 29.46 -15.15 -31.99
CA ASN A 86 30.68 -15.77 -31.47
C ASN A 86 30.69 -15.88 -29.92
N GLY A 87 29.56 -16.27 -29.33
CA GLY A 87 29.43 -16.48 -27.88
C GLY A 87 29.09 -15.23 -27.07
N THR A 88 29.09 -14.04 -27.67
CA THR A 88 28.82 -12.80 -26.92
C THR A 88 27.36 -12.56 -26.57
N GLY A 89 26.43 -13.24 -27.22
CA GLY A 89 25.00 -13.04 -27.06
C GLY A 89 24.46 -11.71 -27.61
N GLN A 90 25.34 -10.86 -28.13
CA GLN A 90 24.98 -9.53 -28.61
C GLN A 90 25.57 -9.28 -29.99
N ILE A 91 24.91 -8.47 -30.80
CA ILE A 91 25.34 -8.04 -32.12
C ILE A 91 25.48 -6.51 -32.09
N ARG A 92 26.67 -6.01 -32.51
CA ARG A 92 26.86 -4.58 -32.71
C ARG A 92 26.50 -4.24 -34.15
N ARG A 93 25.46 -3.42 -34.33
CA ARG A 93 25.12 -2.84 -35.64
C ARG A 93 25.53 -1.38 -35.64
N GLN A 94 26.37 -1.01 -36.62
CA GLN A 94 26.70 0.38 -36.86
C GLN A 94 25.70 0.95 -37.87
N THR A 95 25.00 1.98 -37.50
CA THR A 95 24.08 2.69 -38.38
C THR A 95 24.63 4.11 -38.60
N GLN A 96 24.83 4.45 -39.85
CA GLN A 96 25.24 5.80 -40.24
C GLN A 96 24.01 6.71 -40.16
N THR A 97 24.07 7.72 -39.32
CA THR A 97 23.02 8.74 -39.18
C THR A 97 23.56 10.08 -39.70
N PRO A 98 22.68 11.05 -40.02
CA PRO A 98 23.14 12.39 -40.46
C PRO A 98 24.06 13.11 -39.47
N PHE A 99 24.05 12.66 -38.19
CA PHE A 99 24.86 13.22 -37.11
C PHE A 99 26.12 12.38 -36.76
N GLY A 100 26.44 11.33 -37.54
CA GLY A 100 27.59 10.47 -37.30
C GLY A 100 27.24 8.98 -37.20
N MET A 101 28.25 8.16 -36.94
CA MET A 101 28.09 6.72 -36.76
C MET A 101 27.57 6.41 -35.34
N MET A 102 26.41 5.82 -35.25
CA MET A 102 25.88 5.27 -34.00
C MET A 102 26.07 3.75 -33.96
N ALA A 103 26.71 3.26 -32.90
CA ALA A 103 26.83 1.83 -32.64
C ALA A 103 25.69 1.38 -31.69
N ASN A 104 24.76 0.64 -32.24
CA ASN A 104 23.68 0.02 -31.45
C ASN A 104 24.05 -1.43 -31.11
N VAL A 105 23.95 -1.79 -29.85
CA VAL A 105 24.14 -3.15 -29.37
C VAL A 105 22.76 -3.77 -29.19
N THR A 106 22.45 -4.80 -29.99
CA THR A 106 21.18 -5.54 -29.93
C THR A 106 21.42 -6.97 -29.46
N THR A 107 20.41 -7.60 -28.88
CA THR A 107 20.45 -9.02 -28.55
C THR A 107 20.58 -9.83 -29.84
N CYS A 108 21.39 -10.88 -29.82
CA CYS A 108 21.52 -11.77 -30.97
C CYS A 108 20.24 -12.57 -31.17
N ASP A 109 19.57 -12.39 -32.31
CA ASP A 109 18.28 -13.05 -32.61
C ASP A 109 18.45 -14.57 -32.75
N ASN A 110 19.62 -15.04 -33.18
CA ASN A 110 19.87 -16.46 -33.41
C ASN A 110 20.00 -17.29 -32.12
N CYS A 111 20.56 -16.73 -31.04
CA CYS A 111 20.71 -17.42 -29.76
C CYS A 111 19.84 -16.79 -28.64
N GLY A 112 19.04 -15.77 -28.93
CA GLY A 112 18.21 -15.07 -27.94
C GLY A 112 19.02 -14.41 -26.81
N GLY A 113 20.30 -14.11 -27.02
CA GLY A 113 21.16 -13.50 -26.01
C GLY A 113 21.96 -14.48 -25.15
N THR A 114 21.79 -15.79 -25.35
CA THR A 114 22.52 -16.81 -24.58
C THR A 114 23.97 -17.01 -24.99
N GLY A 115 24.33 -16.61 -26.19
CA GLY A 115 25.67 -16.86 -26.80
C GLY A 115 25.86 -18.29 -27.24
N GLU A 116 24.97 -19.22 -26.90
CA GLU A 116 25.05 -20.63 -27.19
C GLU A 116 23.80 -21.13 -27.93
N ILE A 117 23.92 -22.15 -28.73
CA ILE A 117 22.80 -22.80 -29.42
C ILE A 117 22.75 -24.25 -28.95
N ASN A 118 21.56 -24.72 -28.58
CA ASN A 118 21.33 -26.09 -28.17
C ASN A 118 21.17 -26.96 -29.44
N GLU A 119 21.98 -28.00 -29.62
CA GLU A 119 21.82 -28.95 -30.72
C GLU A 119 20.53 -29.72 -30.60
N LYS A 120 20.20 -30.16 -29.40
CA LYS A 120 18.94 -30.82 -29.07
C LYS A 120 18.18 -30.04 -28.01
N PRO A 121 17.03 -29.45 -28.36
CA PRO A 121 16.21 -28.75 -27.38
C PRO A 121 15.60 -29.73 -26.40
N CYS A 122 15.53 -29.35 -25.13
CA CYS A 122 14.88 -30.16 -24.09
C CYS A 122 13.39 -30.36 -24.40
N HIS A 123 12.93 -31.59 -24.44
CA HIS A 123 11.54 -31.96 -24.77
C HIS A 123 10.51 -31.34 -23.84
N THR A 124 10.82 -31.20 -22.55
CA THR A 124 9.88 -30.68 -21.54
C THR A 124 9.66 -29.18 -21.62
N CYS A 125 10.65 -28.42 -21.98
CA CYS A 125 10.57 -26.95 -22.05
C CYS A 125 10.69 -26.38 -23.48
N GLY A 126 10.85 -27.23 -24.50
CA GLY A 126 11.00 -26.77 -25.89
C GLY A 126 12.20 -25.85 -26.12
N GLY A 127 13.29 -26.03 -25.36
CA GLY A 127 14.49 -25.21 -25.48
C GLY A 127 14.52 -23.96 -24.63
N THR A 128 13.41 -23.57 -23.99
CA THR A 128 13.30 -22.31 -23.20
C THR A 128 13.98 -22.37 -21.83
N GLY A 129 14.29 -23.56 -21.33
CA GLY A 129 14.84 -23.76 -19.98
C GLY A 129 13.85 -23.50 -18.84
N LYS A 130 12.62 -23.12 -19.15
CA LYS A 130 11.59 -22.72 -18.17
C LYS A 130 10.28 -23.49 -18.42
N THR A 131 9.60 -23.84 -17.33
CA THR A 131 8.27 -24.49 -17.40
C THR A 131 7.29 -23.71 -16.54
N ARG A 132 6.04 -23.61 -16.98
CA ARG A 132 4.99 -22.94 -16.21
C ARG A 132 4.41 -23.91 -15.18
N LYS A 133 4.42 -23.53 -13.90
CA LYS A 133 3.87 -24.36 -12.81
C LYS A 133 3.06 -23.52 -11.85
N ASP A 134 2.09 -24.17 -11.22
CA ASP A 134 1.38 -23.60 -10.08
C ASP A 134 2.28 -23.73 -8.84
N VAL A 135 2.64 -22.59 -8.27
CA VAL A 135 3.49 -22.51 -7.08
C VAL A 135 2.70 -21.85 -5.96
N THR A 136 2.73 -22.44 -4.79
CA THR A 136 2.16 -21.84 -3.58
C THR A 136 3.27 -21.10 -2.84
N ILE A 137 3.07 -19.81 -2.62
CA ILE A 137 4.02 -18.92 -1.93
C ILE A 137 3.36 -18.44 -0.65
N GLU A 138 4.06 -18.56 0.46
CA GLU A 138 3.64 -17.98 1.74
C GLU A 138 4.09 -16.53 1.80
N VAL A 139 3.12 -15.64 2.07
CA VAL A 139 3.35 -14.20 2.20
C VAL A 139 3.05 -13.79 3.62
N ASN A 140 4.02 -13.18 4.27
CA ASN A 140 3.86 -12.61 5.60
C ASN A 140 3.32 -11.18 5.46
N ILE A 141 2.12 -10.93 5.97
CA ILE A 141 1.45 -9.64 5.97
C ILE A 141 1.64 -9.02 7.36
N PRO A 142 2.38 -7.93 7.49
CA PRO A 142 2.60 -7.29 8.79
C PRO A 142 1.32 -6.69 9.35
N ALA A 143 1.27 -6.57 10.67
CA ALA A 143 0.16 -5.88 11.35
C ALA A 143 0.08 -4.42 10.93
N GLY A 144 -1.14 -3.92 10.78
CA GLY A 144 -1.39 -2.53 10.42
C GLY A 144 -1.26 -2.19 8.95
N VAL A 145 -1.18 -3.19 8.08
CA VAL A 145 -1.12 -2.99 6.63
C VAL A 145 -2.34 -2.21 6.15
N ASP A 146 -2.15 -1.30 5.20
CA ASP A 146 -3.22 -0.48 4.63
C ASP A 146 -3.76 -1.07 3.32
N ASP A 147 -4.97 -0.66 2.93
CA ASP A 147 -5.53 -1.05 1.63
C ASP A 147 -4.64 -0.50 0.50
N GLY A 148 -4.46 -1.31 -0.55
CA GLY A 148 -3.57 -0.97 -1.66
C GLY A 148 -2.07 -1.11 -1.36
N SER A 149 -1.67 -1.48 -0.16
CA SER A 149 -0.26 -1.68 0.19
C SER A 149 0.38 -2.78 -0.65
N VAL A 150 1.64 -2.56 -1.04
CA VAL A 150 2.40 -3.50 -1.87
C VAL A 150 3.49 -4.16 -1.03
N ILE A 151 3.39 -5.48 -0.88
CA ILE A 151 4.39 -6.30 -0.20
C ILE A 151 5.34 -6.89 -1.24
N ASN A 152 6.63 -6.62 -1.10
CA ASN A 152 7.67 -7.15 -1.98
C ASN A 152 8.25 -8.45 -1.41
N VAL A 153 8.00 -9.56 -2.10
CA VAL A 153 8.59 -10.87 -1.77
C VAL A 153 9.75 -11.13 -2.76
N ARG A 154 10.97 -10.96 -2.26
CA ARG A 154 12.18 -11.05 -3.08
C ARG A 154 12.41 -12.46 -3.63
N GLY A 155 12.87 -12.57 -4.89
CA GLY A 155 13.20 -13.84 -5.53
C GLY A 155 12.02 -14.77 -5.82
N GLN A 156 10.78 -14.31 -5.68
CA GLN A 156 9.58 -15.09 -5.94
C GLN A 156 8.91 -14.77 -7.29
N GLY A 157 9.55 -13.97 -8.12
CA GLY A 157 9.14 -13.73 -9.50
C GLY A 157 9.52 -14.87 -10.46
N ASN A 158 9.59 -14.56 -11.74
CA ASN A 158 10.07 -15.49 -12.76
C ASN A 158 11.59 -15.67 -12.67
N PRO A 159 12.13 -16.83 -13.10
CA PRO A 159 13.55 -17.09 -13.07
C PRO A 159 14.30 -16.17 -14.04
N GLY A 160 15.48 -15.72 -13.63
CA GLY A 160 16.39 -14.94 -14.45
C GLY A 160 16.92 -15.70 -15.65
N GLU A 161 17.57 -14.99 -16.56
CA GLU A 161 18.22 -15.53 -17.74
C GLU A 161 19.73 -15.40 -17.61
N ASN A 162 20.47 -16.32 -18.26
CA ASN A 162 21.94 -16.33 -18.28
C ASN A 162 22.56 -16.25 -16.87
N GLY A 163 22.00 -16.96 -15.90
CA GLY A 163 22.48 -16.93 -14.52
C GLY A 163 22.09 -15.67 -13.72
N GLY A 164 21.23 -14.82 -14.29
CA GLY A 164 20.71 -13.64 -13.60
C GLY A 164 19.81 -14.01 -12.41
N PRO A 165 19.61 -13.09 -11.45
CA PRO A 165 18.75 -13.32 -10.30
C PRO A 165 17.29 -13.45 -10.71
N ASP A 166 16.51 -14.20 -9.90
CA ASP A 166 15.07 -14.28 -10.07
C ASP A 166 14.41 -12.94 -9.81
N GLY A 167 13.27 -12.69 -10.46
CA GLY A 167 12.45 -11.51 -10.23
C GLY A 167 11.81 -11.50 -8.84
N ASN A 168 11.10 -10.44 -8.53
CA ASN A 168 10.35 -10.29 -7.28
C ASN A 168 8.86 -10.57 -7.52
N LEU A 169 8.16 -10.87 -6.43
CA LEU A 169 6.70 -10.92 -6.42
C LEU A 169 6.19 -9.72 -5.62
N PHE A 170 5.42 -8.86 -6.28
CA PHE A 170 4.70 -7.76 -5.65
C PHE A 170 3.27 -8.20 -5.33
N VAL A 171 2.94 -8.24 -4.05
CA VAL A 171 1.61 -8.62 -3.59
C VAL A 171 0.87 -7.36 -3.18
N ILE A 172 -0.18 -7.03 -3.93
CA ILE A 172 -1.08 -5.92 -3.63
C ILE A 172 -2.15 -6.43 -2.66
N VAL A 173 -2.19 -5.83 -1.49
CA VAL A 173 -3.15 -6.18 -0.44
C VAL A 173 -4.43 -5.38 -0.66
N SER A 174 -5.58 -6.06 -0.65
CA SER A 174 -6.89 -5.42 -0.63
C SER A 174 -7.59 -5.78 0.67
N VAL A 175 -7.92 -4.78 1.48
CA VAL A 175 -8.56 -4.96 2.79
C VAL A 175 -10.07 -4.84 2.65
N ALA A 176 -10.81 -5.87 3.08
CA ALA A 176 -12.25 -5.81 3.11
C ALA A 176 -12.73 -4.80 4.17
N PRO A 177 -13.78 -4.00 3.90
CA PRO A 177 -14.32 -3.07 4.86
C PRO A 177 -14.90 -3.80 6.08
N HIS A 178 -14.71 -3.25 7.27
CA HIS A 178 -15.30 -3.77 8.50
C HIS A 178 -16.70 -3.22 8.71
N LYS A 179 -17.58 -3.98 9.38
CA LYS A 179 -18.99 -3.59 9.61
C LYS A 179 -19.14 -2.42 10.58
N LEU A 180 -18.26 -2.34 11.58
CA LEU A 180 -18.34 -1.35 12.67
C LEU A 180 -17.26 -0.28 12.56
N PHE A 181 -16.02 -0.69 12.22
CA PHE A 181 -14.88 0.21 12.23
C PHE A 181 -14.63 0.79 10.85
N LYS A 182 -14.37 2.10 10.82
CA LYS A 182 -13.81 2.80 9.66
C LYS A 182 -12.38 3.17 9.98
N ARG A 183 -11.47 2.92 9.06
CA ARG A 183 -10.06 3.26 9.22
C ARG A 183 -9.76 4.60 8.56
N ASN A 184 -9.06 5.46 9.28
CA ASN A 184 -8.52 6.71 8.79
C ASN A 184 -7.02 6.75 9.13
N ASN A 185 -6.16 6.33 8.18
CA ASN A 185 -4.73 6.12 8.40
C ASN A 185 -4.44 5.13 9.53
N LEU A 186 -3.93 5.60 10.67
CA LEU A 186 -3.67 4.80 11.86
C LEU A 186 -4.83 4.82 12.85
N ASP A 187 -5.72 5.76 12.71
CA ASP A 187 -6.85 5.91 13.61
C ASP A 187 -8.05 5.07 13.15
N LEU A 188 -8.87 4.70 14.12
CA LEU A 188 -10.12 4.01 13.89
C LEU A 188 -11.28 4.91 14.29
N GLU A 189 -12.35 4.85 13.52
CA GLU A 189 -13.61 5.52 13.81
C GLU A 189 -14.69 4.47 14.05
N LEU A 190 -15.46 4.67 15.11
CA LEU A 190 -16.57 3.82 15.50
C LEU A 190 -17.78 4.70 15.82
N GLU A 191 -18.94 4.37 15.29
CA GLU A 191 -20.20 5.00 15.70
C GLU A 191 -20.94 4.09 16.66
N ILE A 192 -21.28 4.61 17.85
CA ILE A 192 -22.06 3.89 18.84
C ILE A 192 -23.42 4.55 19.04
N PRO A 193 -24.53 3.79 18.93
CA PRO A 193 -25.83 4.27 19.29
C PRO A 193 -25.99 4.31 20.83
N ILE A 194 -26.47 5.41 21.35
CA ILE A 194 -26.89 5.53 22.77
C ILE A 194 -28.31 6.03 22.85
N THR A 195 -29.00 5.68 23.91
CA THR A 195 -30.36 6.16 24.16
C THR A 195 -30.37 7.61 24.69
N PHE A 196 -31.51 8.28 24.56
CA PHE A 196 -31.69 9.62 25.13
C PHE A 196 -31.41 9.66 26.64
N ALA A 197 -31.92 8.66 27.39
CA ALA A 197 -31.70 8.58 28.82
C ALA A 197 -30.22 8.42 29.18
N GLN A 198 -29.48 7.58 28.43
CA GLN A 198 -28.04 7.41 28.62
C GLN A 198 -27.24 8.70 28.30
N ALA A 199 -27.67 9.44 27.29
CA ALA A 199 -27.04 10.71 26.92
C ALA A 199 -27.29 11.79 27.97
N ALA A 200 -28.52 11.85 28.50
CA ALA A 200 -28.95 12.88 29.48
C ALA A 200 -28.38 12.64 30.89
N LEU A 201 -28.48 11.40 31.37
CA LEU A 201 -28.08 11.05 32.75
C LEU A 201 -26.62 10.65 32.87
N GLY A 202 -26.00 10.30 31.74
CA GLY A 202 -24.71 9.60 31.70
C GLY A 202 -24.89 8.10 31.92
N ALA A 203 -23.97 7.31 31.37
CA ALA A 203 -24.01 5.86 31.53
C ALA A 203 -22.64 5.25 31.29
N ASP A 204 -22.42 4.07 31.80
CA ASP A 204 -21.28 3.24 31.48
C ASP A 204 -21.62 2.42 30.22
N VAL A 205 -20.93 2.73 29.11
CA VAL A 205 -21.14 2.08 27.81
C VAL A 205 -19.95 1.19 27.49
N VAL A 206 -20.22 -0.04 27.06
CA VAL A 206 -19.20 -0.98 26.63
C VAL A 206 -18.87 -0.72 25.17
N ILE A 207 -17.65 -0.26 24.92
CA ILE A 207 -17.13 0.03 23.59
C ILE A 207 -16.30 -1.16 23.12
N PRO A 208 -16.67 -1.81 22.00
CA PRO A 208 -15.81 -2.82 21.40
C PRO A 208 -14.57 -2.15 20.82
N THR A 209 -13.40 -2.70 21.09
CA THR A 209 -12.16 -2.38 20.36
C THR A 209 -11.72 -3.61 19.58
N MET A 210 -10.67 -3.50 18.79
CA MET A 210 -10.16 -4.64 18.04
C MET A 210 -9.54 -5.73 18.94
N GLU A 211 -9.09 -5.37 20.13
CA GLU A 211 -8.43 -6.29 21.07
C GLU A 211 -9.38 -6.79 22.16
N GLU A 212 -10.14 -5.88 22.76
CA GLU A 212 -10.95 -6.14 23.96
C GLU A 212 -12.17 -5.21 24.02
N LYS A 213 -13.06 -5.46 24.97
CA LYS A 213 -14.18 -4.58 25.27
C LYS A 213 -13.77 -3.63 26.39
N VAL A 214 -13.90 -2.33 26.15
CA VAL A 214 -13.56 -1.29 27.12
C VAL A 214 -14.83 -0.64 27.65
N SER A 215 -15.00 -0.58 28.97
CA SER A 215 -16.08 0.20 29.59
C SER A 215 -15.67 1.68 29.61
N TYR A 216 -16.53 2.53 29.07
CA TYR A 216 -16.32 3.96 29.01
C TYR A 216 -17.49 4.71 29.63
N LYS A 217 -17.19 5.60 30.57
CA LYS A 217 -18.22 6.42 31.24
C LYS A 217 -18.57 7.64 30.39
N VAL A 218 -19.73 7.61 29.78
CA VAL A 218 -20.30 8.74 29.05
C VAL A 218 -20.77 9.79 30.04
N PRO A 219 -20.30 11.04 29.97
CA PRO A 219 -20.77 12.13 30.86
C PRO A 219 -22.24 12.47 30.63
N ALA A 220 -22.91 12.89 31.69
CA ALA A 220 -24.28 13.42 31.58
C ALA A 220 -24.33 14.67 30.69
N GLY A 221 -25.40 14.80 29.90
CA GLY A 221 -25.58 15.91 28.96
C GLY A 221 -24.78 15.76 27.66
N THR A 222 -24.27 14.56 27.35
CA THR A 222 -23.55 14.30 26.11
C THR A 222 -24.42 14.54 24.88
N GLN A 223 -23.98 15.39 23.99
CA GLN A 223 -24.72 15.76 22.78
C GLN A 223 -24.45 14.75 21.64
N PRO A 224 -25.41 14.52 20.74
CA PRO A 224 -25.22 13.70 19.55
C PRO A 224 -24.11 14.28 18.68
N GLY A 225 -23.25 13.38 18.13
CA GLY A 225 -22.07 13.76 17.36
C GLY A 225 -20.82 14.05 18.20
N THR A 226 -20.91 13.97 19.54
CA THR A 226 -19.72 14.05 20.40
C THR A 226 -18.78 12.91 20.09
N VAL A 227 -17.47 13.20 19.99
CA VAL A 227 -16.43 12.22 19.70
C VAL A 227 -15.55 12.03 20.92
N PHE A 228 -15.47 10.80 21.39
CA PHE A 228 -14.54 10.41 22.45
C PHE A 228 -13.32 9.74 21.88
N ARG A 229 -12.14 10.07 22.39
CA ARG A 229 -10.85 9.53 21.96
C ARG A 229 -10.35 8.50 22.97
N LEU A 230 -10.18 7.26 22.53
CA LEU A 230 -9.50 6.21 23.29
C LEU A 230 -8.08 6.09 22.76
N LYS A 231 -7.13 6.53 23.57
CA LYS A 231 -5.71 6.56 23.19
C LYS A 231 -5.14 5.16 23.02
N GLY A 232 -4.35 4.97 21.94
CA GLY A 232 -3.61 3.73 21.70
C GLY A 232 -4.48 2.53 21.33
N LYS A 233 -5.76 2.72 20.97
CA LYS A 233 -6.68 1.66 20.54
C LYS A 233 -6.93 1.68 19.02
N GLY A 234 -6.09 2.38 18.27
CA GLY A 234 -6.07 2.39 16.81
C GLY A 234 -5.16 1.33 16.21
N VAL A 235 -4.80 1.51 14.95
CA VAL A 235 -3.95 0.58 14.18
C VAL A 235 -2.47 0.87 14.47
N LYS A 236 -1.68 -0.19 14.62
CA LYS A 236 -0.22 -0.08 14.78
C LYS A 236 0.44 0.07 13.41
N SER A 237 1.26 1.10 13.25
CA SER A 237 2.03 1.31 12.02
C SER A 237 3.09 0.23 11.85
N PRO A 238 3.17 -0.45 10.68
CA PRO A 238 4.17 -1.48 10.44
C PRO A 238 5.61 -0.94 10.37
N ASN A 239 5.77 0.35 10.04
CA ASN A 239 7.09 0.96 9.84
C ASN A 239 7.62 1.68 11.07
N THR A 240 6.76 2.43 11.77
CA THR A 240 7.17 3.29 12.90
C THR A 240 6.86 2.69 14.26
N GLY A 241 6.00 1.66 14.31
CA GLY A 241 5.55 1.06 15.56
C GLY A 241 4.59 1.94 16.37
N ILE A 242 4.25 3.12 15.89
CA ILE A 242 3.29 4.03 16.52
C ILE A 242 1.89 3.44 16.37
N THR A 243 1.11 3.45 17.45
CA THR A 243 -0.29 3.04 17.46
C THR A 243 -1.17 4.29 17.41
N GLY A 244 -2.15 4.30 16.53
CA GLY A 244 -3.17 5.34 16.46
C GLY A 244 -4.19 5.24 17.58
N ASP A 245 -5.26 6.01 17.48
CA ASP A 245 -6.33 6.10 18.47
C ASP A 245 -7.66 5.61 17.90
N LEU A 246 -8.59 5.29 18.80
CA LEU A 246 -9.97 4.99 18.41
C LEU A 246 -10.85 6.20 18.74
N TYR A 247 -11.48 6.75 17.73
CA TYR A 247 -12.46 7.83 17.83
C TYR A 247 -13.87 7.24 17.83
N VAL A 248 -14.56 7.43 18.94
CA VAL A 248 -15.90 6.91 19.17
C VAL A 248 -16.90 8.05 19.07
N LYS A 249 -17.67 8.06 17.98
CA LYS A 249 -18.71 9.05 17.72
C LYS A 249 -20.04 8.57 18.28
N VAL A 250 -20.64 9.37 19.12
CA VAL A 250 -21.95 9.09 19.72
C VAL A 250 -23.07 9.45 18.77
N VAL A 251 -23.96 8.51 18.52
CA VAL A 251 -25.19 8.71 17.74
C VAL A 251 -26.38 8.47 18.64
N LEU A 252 -27.31 9.44 18.72
CA LEU A 252 -28.53 9.29 19.50
C LEU A 252 -29.52 8.42 18.72
N GLU A 253 -29.98 7.35 19.35
CA GLU A 253 -31.04 6.51 18.82
C GLU A 253 -32.37 6.85 19.49
N VAL A 254 -33.35 7.21 18.67
CA VAL A 254 -34.73 7.53 19.14
C VAL A 254 -35.56 6.26 19.06
N PRO A 255 -36.23 5.85 20.15
CA PRO A 255 -37.07 4.66 20.17
C PRO A 255 -38.29 4.82 19.26
N ARG A 256 -38.61 3.77 18.49
CA ARG A 256 -39.70 3.82 17.49
C ARG A 256 -41.02 3.27 17.99
N ASN A 257 -41.02 2.21 18.83
CA ASN A 257 -42.21 1.51 19.28
C ASN A 257 -42.39 1.71 20.77
N LEU A 258 -43.08 2.77 21.16
CA LEU A 258 -43.35 3.12 22.56
C LEU A 258 -44.73 2.61 22.97
N THR A 259 -44.82 2.08 24.21
CA THR A 259 -46.10 1.79 24.87
C THR A 259 -46.76 3.09 25.29
N GLU A 260 -48.11 3.04 25.54
CA GLU A 260 -48.85 4.24 25.95
C GLU A 260 -48.37 4.81 27.29
N SER A 261 -47.90 3.97 28.20
CA SER A 261 -47.28 4.41 29.44
C SER A 261 -45.97 5.16 29.23
N GLN A 262 -45.11 4.66 28.31
CA GLN A 262 -43.85 5.32 27.98
C GLN A 262 -44.05 6.66 27.25
N LYS A 263 -45.09 6.75 26.40
CA LYS A 263 -45.46 8.02 25.77
C LYS A 263 -45.82 9.08 26.77
N LYS A 264 -46.65 8.70 27.77
CA LYS A 264 -47.03 9.62 28.86
C LYS A 264 -45.83 10.12 29.64
N LEU A 265 -44.90 9.24 30.03
CA LEU A 265 -43.69 9.64 30.76
C LEU A 265 -42.81 10.61 29.95
N ILE A 266 -42.68 10.39 28.63
CA ILE A 266 -41.93 11.30 27.77
C ILE A 266 -42.67 12.65 27.67
N GLN A 267 -43.98 12.65 27.61
CA GLN A 267 -44.80 13.87 27.55
C GLN A 267 -44.68 14.67 28.85
N GLU A 268 -44.78 14.02 30.01
CA GLU A 268 -44.53 14.63 31.30
C GLU A 268 -43.13 15.25 31.43
N PHE A 269 -42.12 14.56 30.87
CA PHE A 269 -40.76 15.11 30.82
C PHE A 269 -40.67 16.36 29.94
N GLU A 270 -41.30 16.37 28.76
CA GLU A 270 -41.28 17.56 27.84
C GLU A 270 -42.04 18.71 28.48
N ASP A 271 -43.20 18.45 29.13
CA ASP A 271 -44.01 19.48 29.82
C ASP A 271 -43.28 20.11 31.00
N GLY A 272 -42.46 19.30 31.71
CA GLY A 272 -41.60 19.78 32.81
C GLY A 272 -40.30 20.43 32.34
N SER A 273 -39.99 20.39 31.04
CA SER A 273 -38.74 20.91 30.51
C SER A 273 -38.80 22.43 30.32
N THR A 274 -37.74 23.11 30.78
CA THR A 274 -37.57 24.55 30.58
C THR A 274 -36.71 24.87 29.33
N ALA A 275 -36.92 26.05 28.75
CA ALA A 275 -36.16 26.51 27.58
C ALA A 275 -34.65 26.63 27.87
N GLU A 276 -34.25 26.73 29.13
CA GLU A 276 -32.87 26.81 29.57
C GLU A 276 -32.13 25.49 29.43
N MET A 277 -32.84 24.34 29.47
CA MET A 277 -32.28 23.01 29.26
C MET A 277 -31.81 22.79 27.81
N TYR A 278 -32.38 23.53 26.86
CA TYR A 278 -32.16 23.36 25.42
C TYR A 278 -31.50 24.58 24.80
N THR A 279 -30.20 24.77 25.04
CA THR A 279 -29.45 25.93 24.57
C THR A 279 -29.50 26.11 23.05
N LYS A 280 -29.43 25.04 22.27
CA LYS A 280 -29.52 25.10 20.79
C LYS A 280 -30.93 25.46 20.30
N LYS A 281 -31.98 24.97 20.96
CA LYS A 281 -33.38 25.30 20.63
C LYS A 281 -33.63 26.80 20.87
N LYS A 282 -33.11 27.35 21.99
CA LYS A 282 -33.18 28.77 22.35
C LYS A 282 -32.46 29.63 21.30
N SER A 283 -31.20 29.34 21.00
CA SER A 283 -30.41 30.08 20.02
C SER A 283 -31.04 30.05 18.63
N PHE A 284 -31.54 28.91 18.19
CA PHE A 284 -32.25 28.80 16.89
C PHE A 284 -33.51 29.66 16.88
N GLY A 285 -34.29 29.66 17.95
CA GLY A 285 -35.47 30.51 18.07
C GLY A 285 -35.16 32.01 18.02
N GLU A 286 -34.04 32.42 18.59
CA GLU A 286 -33.54 33.79 18.51
C GLU A 286 -33.16 34.17 17.08
N ILE A 287 -32.39 33.31 16.41
CA ILE A 287 -31.99 33.53 14.99
C ILE A 287 -33.21 33.63 14.08
N VAL A 288 -34.20 32.74 14.27
CA VAL A 288 -35.46 32.78 13.50
C VAL A 288 -36.19 34.10 13.71
N ARG A 289 -36.31 34.58 14.94
CA ARG A 289 -36.95 35.87 15.25
C ARG A 289 -36.21 37.04 14.57
N GLU A 290 -34.90 37.05 14.63
CA GLU A 290 -34.07 38.08 13.95
C GLU A 290 -34.28 38.09 12.43
N LEU A 291 -34.31 36.93 11.82
CA LEU A 291 -34.53 36.80 10.36
C LEU A 291 -35.90 37.32 9.93
N PHE A 292 -36.95 37.08 10.72
CA PHE A 292 -38.31 37.59 10.44
C PHE A 292 -38.42 39.08 10.68
N THR A 293 -37.86 39.60 11.78
CA THR A 293 -37.84 41.05 12.04
C THR A 293 -37.08 41.84 10.98
N ASP A 294 -35.98 41.30 10.47
CA ASP A 294 -35.25 41.94 9.37
C ASP A 294 -35.98 41.86 8.04
N ALA A 295 -36.75 40.79 7.79
CA ALA A 295 -37.59 40.68 6.62
C ALA A 295 -38.76 41.71 6.64
N GLU A 296 -39.39 41.91 7.80
CA GLU A 296 -40.44 42.91 7.98
C GLU A 296 -39.88 44.35 7.78
N LYS A 297 -38.76 44.67 8.40
CA LYS A 297 -38.07 45.98 8.20
C LYS A 297 -37.68 46.23 6.75
N LYS A 298 -37.25 45.18 6.01
CA LYS A 298 -36.95 45.31 4.57
C LYS A 298 -38.23 45.53 3.74
N ALA A 299 -39.34 44.88 4.11
CA ALA A 299 -40.64 45.05 3.44
C ALA A 299 -41.19 46.45 3.66
N GLU A 300 -41.10 47.00 4.87
CA GLU A 300 -41.51 48.38 5.17
C GLU A 300 -40.64 49.42 4.43
N ARG A 301 -39.33 49.23 4.37
CA ARG A 301 -38.45 50.11 3.60
C ARG A 301 -38.76 50.12 2.11
N LYS A 302 -39.18 48.94 1.53
CA LYS A 302 -39.64 48.88 0.14
C LYS A 302 -40.98 49.58 -0.09
N LYS A 303 -41.91 49.53 0.88
CA LYS A 303 -43.20 50.26 0.83
C LYS A 303 -43.00 51.78 0.92
N LYS A 304 -42.07 52.25 1.77
CA LYS A 304 -41.74 53.70 1.89
C LYS A 304 -40.99 54.28 0.69
N LYS A 305 -40.33 53.44 -0.13
CA LYS A 305 -39.66 53.91 -1.37
C LYS A 305 -40.59 53.92 -2.59
N LYS A 306 -41.79 53.38 -2.47
CA LYS A 306 -42.82 53.35 -3.54
C LYS A 306 -43.92 54.40 -3.37
N LYS A 307 -43.88 55.20 -2.31
CA LYS A 307 -44.65 56.41 -2.10
C LYS A 307 -43.73 57.62 -2.33
#